data_f2a37a04a638eef6bca78189c88d61e1
#
_entry.id   f2a37a04a638eef6bca78189c88d61e1
#
_cell.length_a   1.000
_cell.length_b   1.000
_cell.length_c   1.000
_cell.angle_alpha   90.00
_cell.angle_beta   90.00
_cell.angle_gamma   90.00
#
_symmetry.space_group_name_H-M   'P 1'
#
loop_
_entity.id
_entity.type
_entity.pdbx_description
1 polymer ?
#
loop_
_entity_poly.entity_id
_entity_poly.type
_entity_poly.pdbx_seq_one_letter_code
_entity_poly.pdbx_strand_id
1 'polypeptide(L)'
;MRLTKRAHGLVARTLAALGLAAMGLVVVFGTGSVSAVAAQPRAQNDGHAHAHPTEGPHHGALIELGREDYHAELVHDDATNTVTIYILDGVAKDAVAIEAKQLTLNLLVGGKPQQFQLVSMPQSDDPEGRCSAFGCTSEPMCKAIDAKGTTGRLNVEVSGKRFVGKLGLHTHPHAH
;
A
#
# COMPACT_ATOMS: atom_id res chain seq x y z
N MET A 1 -0.46 47.88 17.05
CA MET A 1 -1.53 48.26 17.97
C MET A 1 -2.81 47.62 17.52
N ARG A 2 -3.24 46.61 18.20
CA ARG A 2 -4.56 46.08 18.58
C ARG A 2 -4.48 44.57 18.81
N LEU A 3 -4.43 44.24 20.11
CA LEU A 3 -4.77 42.92 20.66
C LEU A 3 -6.30 42.73 20.64
N THR A 4 -6.77 41.52 20.38
CA THR A 4 -8.00 40.96 20.92
C THR A 4 -7.76 39.43 21.08
N LYS A 5 -7.56 38.93 22.17
CA LYS A 5 -8.17 38.51 23.45
C LYS A 5 -9.51 37.72 23.31
N ARG A 6 -9.45 36.47 23.84
CA ARG A 6 -10.49 35.62 24.52
C ARG A 6 -11.48 34.87 23.59
N ALA A 7 -11.75 33.57 23.85
CA ALA A 7 -12.48 33.13 25.06
C ALA A 7 -12.24 31.63 25.35
N HIS A 8 -12.19 31.36 26.64
CA HIS A 8 -12.27 30.04 27.30
C HIS A 8 -13.71 29.52 27.21
N GLY A 9 -13.87 28.21 26.96
CA GLY A 9 -15.12 27.48 27.10
C GLY A 9 -14.89 26.22 27.93
N LEU A 10 -15.05 26.37 29.23
CA LEU A 10 -15.06 25.30 30.23
C LEU A 10 -16.53 24.97 30.55
N VAL A 11 -16.97 23.74 30.32
CA VAL A 11 -18.22 23.19 30.89
C VAL A 11 -18.00 21.70 31.10
N ALA A 12 -17.82 21.27 32.34
CA ALA A 12 -18.74 20.75 33.35
C ALA A 12 -19.18 19.32 33.10
N ARG A 13 -18.63 18.46 33.85
CA ARG A 13 -19.02 17.47 34.88
C ARG A 13 -20.54 17.17 34.92
N THR A 14 -20.87 15.87 34.77
CA THR A 14 -21.99 15.27 35.50
C THR A 14 -21.61 13.85 35.96
N LEU A 15 -21.61 13.73 37.28
CA LEU A 15 -21.67 12.49 38.08
C LEU A 15 -23.15 12.11 38.24
N ALA A 16 -23.50 10.85 38.28
CA ALA A 16 -24.57 10.19 39.02
C ALA A 16 -24.82 8.81 38.34
N ALA A 17 -25.12 7.72 38.98
CA ALA A 17 -25.43 7.36 40.32
C ALA A 17 -25.30 5.86 40.51
N LEU A 18 -25.05 5.48 41.74
CA LEU A 18 -25.13 4.09 42.25
C LEU A 18 -26.51 3.46 42.02
N GLY A 19 -26.54 2.17 41.65
CA GLY A 19 -27.71 1.30 41.73
C GLY A 19 -27.31 -0.06 42.25
N LEU A 20 -27.48 -0.25 43.56
CA LEU A 20 -27.30 -1.50 44.28
C LEU A 20 -28.67 -2.19 44.37
N ALA A 21 -28.81 -3.43 43.89
CA ALA A 21 -29.91 -4.37 44.29
C ALA A 21 -29.45 -5.80 43.94
N ALA A 22 -29.05 -6.57 44.90
CA ALA A 22 -29.81 -7.53 45.70
C ALA A 22 -30.16 -8.85 44.98
N MET A 23 -29.40 -9.86 45.35
CA MET A 23 -29.81 -11.23 45.80
C MET A 23 -30.92 -11.97 45.03
N GLY A 24 -30.53 -13.07 44.42
CA GLY A 24 -31.43 -14.13 43.98
C GLY A 24 -30.64 -15.40 43.66
N LEU A 25 -30.33 -16.18 44.71
CA LEU A 25 -29.76 -17.53 44.58
C LEU A 25 -30.89 -18.49 44.19
N VAL A 26 -30.92 -18.94 42.93
CA VAL A 26 -31.71 -20.09 42.48
C VAL A 26 -30.74 -21.16 42.01
N VAL A 27 -30.56 -22.17 42.84
CA VAL A 27 -29.87 -23.42 42.48
C VAL A 27 -30.89 -24.30 41.78
N VAL A 28 -30.82 -24.44 40.49
CA VAL A 28 -31.54 -25.46 39.71
C VAL A 28 -30.54 -26.54 39.32
N PHE A 29 -30.64 -27.68 39.94
CA PHE A 29 -30.01 -28.93 39.49
C PHE A 29 -30.72 -29.34 38.18
N GLY A 30 -30.15 -28.97 37.03
CA GLY A 30 -30.57 -29.46 35.74
C GLY A 30 -29.60 -30.54 35.26
N THR A 31 -30.14 -31.74 35.11
CA THR A 31 -29.47 -32.91 34.53
C THR A 31 -28.84 -32.60 33.20
N GLY A 32 -27.53 -32.89 33.09
CA GLY A 32 -26.73 -32.62 31.94
C GLY A 32 -27.18 -33.39 30.69
N SER A 33 -27.58 -32.64 29.68
CA SER A 33 -27.56 -33.10 28.31
C SER A 33 -26.23 -32.61 27.70
N VAL A 34 -25.29 -33.52 27.55
CA VAL A 34 -24.08 -33.28 26.75
C VAL A 34 -24.51 -33.15 25.30
N SER A 35 -24.77 -31.90 24.86
CA SER A 35 -24.90 -31.63 23.47
C SER A 35 -23.52 -31.81 22.82
N ALA A 36 -23.38 -32.87 22.04
CA ALA A 36 -22.26 -33.03 21.14
C ALA A 36 -22.23 -31.82 20.20
N VAL A 37 -21.27 -30.95 20.43
CA VAL A 37 -20.94 -29.88 19.45
C VAL A 37 -20.40 -30.60 18.21
N ALA A 38 -21.25 -30.76 17.22
CA ALA A 38 -20.82 -31.18 15.91
C ALA A 38 -19.80 -30.14 15.44
N ALA A 39 -18.54 -30.56 15.32
CA ALA A 39 -17.50 -29.78 14.69
C ALA A 39 -17.97 -29.48 13.28
N GLN A 40 -18.38 -28.23 13.05
CA GLN A 40 -18.59 -27.75 11.69
C GLN A 40 -17.24 -27.85 10.97
N PRO A 41 -17.17 -28.50 9.77
CA PRO A 41 -15.99 -28.42 8.98
C PRO A 41 -15.73 -26.94 8.71
N ARG A 42 -14.60 -26.42 9.21
CA ARG A 42 -14.08 -25.14 8.77
C ARG A 42 -14.03 -25.24 7.25
N ALA A 43 -14.80 -24.41 6.58
CA ALA A 43 -14.61 -24.17 5.17
C ALA A 43 -13.11 -23.82 5.03
N GLN A 44 -12.35 -24.77 4.48
CA GLN A 44 -11.03 -24.49 3.96
C GLN A 44 -11.31 -23.42 2.93
N ASN A 45 -10.88 -22.20 3.23
CA ASN A 45 -10.77 -21.15 2.27
C ASN A 45 -9.65 -21.63 1.36
N ASP A 46 -10.02 -22.39 0.32
CA ASP A 46 -9.15 -22.71 -0.77
C ASP A 46 -8.86 -21.37 -1.45
N GLY A 47 -7.98 -20.60 -0.82
CA GLY A 47 -7.31 -19.49 -1.46
C GLY A 47 -6.60 -20.11 -2.64
N HIS A 48 -7.24 -20.03 -3.80
CA HIS A 48 -6.54 -20.26 -5.06
C HIS A 48 -5.36 -19.31 -5.00
N ALA A 49 -4.18 -19.85 -4.68
CA ALA A 49 -2.91 -19.18 -4.86
C ALA A 49 -2.76 -19.01 -6.39
N HIS A 50 -3.38 -17.96 -6.91
CA HIS A 50 -3.04 -17.51 -8.24
C HIS A 50 -1.58 -17.11 -8.14
N ALA A 51 -0.73 -17.80 -8.92
CA ALA A 51 0.65 -17.38 -9.05
C ALA A 51 0.63 -15.99 -9.69
N HIS A 52 0.78 -14.95 -8.84
CA HIS A 52 0.85 -13.58 -9.32
C HIS A 52 2.15 -13.45 -10.12
N PRO A 53 2.13 -12.80 -11.28
CA PRO A 53 3.35 -12.51 -11.99
C PRO A 53 4.25 -11.66 -11.09
N THR A 54 5.53 -12.00 -11.03
CA THR A 54 6.54 -11.26 -10.26
C THR A 54 7.23 -10.18 -11.10
N GLU A 55 7.12 -10.30 -12.43
CA GLU A 55 7.71 -9.40 -13.43
C GLU A 55 6.65 -8.89 -14.39
N GLY A 56 6.79 -7.65 -14.81
CA GLY A 56 5.93 -7.02 -15.81
C GLY A 56 6.47 -7.14 -17.23
N PRO A 57 5.80 -6.50 -18.22
CA PRO A 57 6.18 -6.54 -19.63
C PRO A 57 7.59 -6.05 -19.95
N HIS A 58 8.16 -5.20 -19.10
CA HIS A 58 9.49 -4.63 -19.26
C HIS A 58 10.54 -5.33 -18.38
N HIS A 59 10.21 -6.52 -17.87
CA HIS A 59 11.07 -7.33 -16.98
C HIS A 59 11.42 -6.63 -15.66
N GLY A 60 10.59 -5.69 -15.23
CA GLY A 60 10.70 -5.00 -13.95
C GLY A 60 9.90 -5.68 -12.83
N ALA A 61 10.23 -5.32 -11.59
CA ALA A 61 9.52 -5.82 -10.42
C ALA A 61 8.10 -5.24 -10.33
N LEU A 62 7.10 -6.08 -10.13
CA LEU A 62 5.71 -5.66 -9.98
C LEU A 62 5.40 -5.22 -8.55
N ILE A 63 4.65 -4.14 -8.47
CA ILE A 63 4.14 -3.51 -7.25
C ILE A 63 2.63 -3.44 -7.36
N GLU A 64 1.94 -4.14 -6.49
CA GLU A 64 0.47 -4.11 -6.44
C GLU A 64 -0.04 -2.74 -5.99
N LEU A 65 -1.06 -2.23 -6.67
CA LEU A 65 -1.78 -1.01 -6.34
C LEU A 65 -3.24 -1.35 -6.00
N GLY A 66 -3.60 -1.12 -4.75
CA GLY A 66 -4.92 -1.49 -4.23
C GLY A 66 -5.01 -2.98 -3.91
N ARG A 67 -6.08 -3.62 -4.38
CA ARG A 67 -6.29 -5.07 -4.36
C ARG A 67 -6.16 -5.61 -5.79
N GLU A 68 -5.00 -5.35 -6.41
CA GLU A 68 -4.77 -5.64 -7.82
C GLU A 68 -5.68 -4.85 -8.78
N ASP A 69 -6.16 -3.68 -8.33
CA ASP A 69 -6.89 -2.77 -9.23
C ASP A 69 -5.98 -2.33 -10.38
N TYR A 70 -4.68 -2.12 -10.07
CA TYR A 70 -3.58 -1.78 -10.99
C TYR A 70 -2.28 -2.36 -10.48
N HIS A 71 -1.26 -2.32 -11.33
CA HIS A 71 0.13 -2.61 -10.97
C HIS A 71 1.03 -1.42 -11.35
N ALA A 72 2.15 -1.31 -10.68
CA ALA A 72 3.27 -0.50 -11.12
C ALA A 72 4.46 -1.42 -11.35
N GLU A 73 5.12 -1.31 -12.48
CA GLU A 73 6.33 -2.05 -12.80
C GLU A 73 7.54 -1.13 -12.60
N LEU A 74 8.45 -1.51 -11.73
CA LEU A 74 9.70 -0.79 -11.49
C LEU A 74 10.82 -1.42 -12.29
N VAL A 75 11.33 -0.68 -13.25
CA VAL A 75 12.49 -1.04 -14.08
C VAL A 75 13.68 -0.20 -13.63
N HIS A 76 14.82 -0.84 -13.40
CA HIS A 76 16.06 -0.21 -12.99
C HIS A 76 17.15 -0.52 -14.01
N ASP A 77 17.81 0.49 -14.52
CA ASP A 77 18.92 0.40 -15.46
C ASP A 77 20.20 1.00 -14.82
N ASP A 78 21.09 0.13 -14.40
CA ASP A 78 22.37 0.49 -13.77
C ASP A 78 23.31 1.23 -14.72
N ALA A 79 23.27 0.91 -16.02
CA ALA A 79 24.18 1.48 -17.00
C ALA A 79 23.91 2.97 -17.21
N THR A 80 22.64 3.36 -17.15
CA THR A 80 22.19 4.75 -17.32
C THR A 80 21.82 5.43 -15.99
N ASN A 81 21.86 4.72 -14.87
CA ASN A 81 21.34 5.15 -13.57
C ASN A 81 19.91 5.67 -13.66
N THR A 82 19.06 4.97 -14.42
CA THR A 82 17.68 5.37 -14.65
C THR A 82 16.73 4.38 -13.99
N VAL A 83 15.76 4.91 -13.28
CA VAL A 83 14.62 4.16 -12.75
C VAL A 83 13.37 4.61 -13.47
N THR A 84 12.63 3.66 -14.02
CA THR A 84 11.34 3.90 -14.69
C THR A 84 10.24 3.11 -13.99
N ILE A 85 9.10 3.75 -13.79
CA ILE A 85 7.87 3.12 -13.30
C ILE A 85 6.82 3.19 -14.40
N TYR A 86 6.32 2.03 -14.80
CA TYR A 86 5.17 1.90 -15.71
C TYR A 86 3.92 1.61 -14.91
N ILE A 87 2.82 2.26 -15.24
CA ILE A 87 1.51 1.96 -14.64
C ILE A 87 0.81 0.96 -15.56
N LEU A 88 0.38 -0.14 -15.00
CA LEU A 88 -0.24 -1.26 -15.71
C LEU A 88 -1.64 -1.54 -15.15
N ASP A 89 -2.42 -2.23 -15.93
CA ASP A 89 -3.76 -2.71 -15.54
C ASP A 89 -3.71 -3.75 -14.40
N GLY A 90 -4.89 -4.21 -13.97
CA GLY A 90 -5.02 -5.19 -12.89
C GLY A 90 -4.44 -6.57 -13.19
N VAL A 91 -4.17 -6.90 -14.47
CA VAL A 91 -3.52 -8.15 -14.87
C VAL A 91 -2.03 -7.97 -15.22
N ALA A 92 -1.48 -6.78 -14.98
CA ALA A 92 -0.09 -6.40 -15.20
C ALA A 92 0.39 -6.59 -16.66
N LYS A 93 -0.46 -6.28 -17.63
CA LYS A 93 -0.18 -6.46 -19.06
C LYS A 93 -0.21 -5.16 -19.84
N ASP A 94 -1.32 -4.43 -19.75
CA ASP A 94 -1.56 -3.27 -20.59
C ASP A 94 -1.21 -1.98 -19.84
N ALA A 95 -0.55 -1.05 -20.55
CA ALA A 95 -0.19 0.24 -20.01
C ALA A 95 -1.44 1.09 -19.71
N VAL A 96 -1.45 1.75 -18.55
CA VAL A 96 -2.53 2.64 -18.11
C VAL A 96 -2.02 4.07 -18.00
N ALA A 97 -2.43 4.94 -18.91
CA ALA A 97 -2.06 6.34 -18.87
C ALA A 97 -2.87 7.13 -17.84
N ILE A 98 -2.19 7.84 -16.93
CA ILE A 98 -2.75 8.62 -15.83
C ILE A 98 -2.45 10.12 -15.98
N GLU A 99 -3.19 10.97 -15.28
CA GLU A 99 -3.06 12.44 -15.39
C GLU A 99 -1.92 13.02 -14.54
N ALA A 100 -1.25 12.19 -13.72
CA ALA A 100 -0.15 12.62 -12.88
C ALA A 100 1.01 13.18 -13.73
N LYS A 101 1.64 14.25 -13.24
CA LYS A 101 2.86 14.81 -13.85
C LYS A 101 4.12 14.25 -13.24
N GLN A 102 4.00 13.66 -12.05
CA GLN A 102 5.09 13.05 -11.31
C GLN A 102 4.55 12.01 -10.33
N LEU A 103 5.38 11.03 -10.01
CA LEU A 103 5.16 10.07 -8.94
C LEU A 103 6.16 10.32 -7.81
N THR A 104 5.76 9.95 -6.59
CA THR A 104 6.64 10.03 -5.42
C THR A 104 6.94 8.62 -4.92
N LEU A 105 8.21 8.27 -4.93
CA LEU A 105 8.74 7.04 -4.35
C LEU A 105 9.43 7.35 -3.02
N ASN A 106 8.93 6.77 -1.94
CA ASN A 106 9.51 6.88 -0.62
C ASN A 106 10.22 5.58 -0.28
N LEU A 107 11.52 5.64 -0.03
CA LEU A 107 12.35 4.50 0.34
C LEU A 107 12.81 4.61 1.80
N LEU A 108 12.95 3.47 2.46
CA LEU A 108 13.55 3.34 3.78
C LEU A 108 14.83 2.52 3.63
N VAL A 109 15.98 3.19 3.65
CA VAL A 109 17.30 2.60 3.43
C VAL A 109 18.07 2.58 4.75
N GLY A 110 18.35 1.40 5.30
CA GLY A 110 19.01 1.28 6.59
C GLY A 110 18.32 2.07 7.71
N GLY A 111 16.98 2.14 7.69
CA GLY A 111 16.17 2.89 8.65
C GLY A 111 16.09 4.40 8.39
N LYS A 112 16.74 4.92 7.34
CA LYS A 112 16.69 6.34 6.96
C LYS A 112 15.71 6.57 5.82
N PRO A 113 14.73 7.47 5.96
CA PRO A 113 13.80 7.79 4.88
C PRO A 113 14.49 8.62 3.79
N GLN A 114 14.21 8.26 2.55
CA GLN A 114 14.59 9.00 1.34
C GLN A 114 13.37 9.13 0.44
N GLN A 115 13.25 10.26 -0.25
CA GLN A 115 12.16 10.52 -1.17
C GLN A 115 12.70 10.90 -2.54
N PHE A 116 12.13 10.28 -3.57
CA PHE A 116 12.48 10.54 -4.95
C PHE A 116 11.25 10.89 -5.76
N GLN A 117 11.43 11.75 -6.75
CA GLN A 117 10.37 12.10 -7.69
C GLN A 117 10.72 11.56 -9.07
N LEU A 118 9.76 10.90 -9.69
CA LEU A 118 9.84 10.43 -11.06
C LEU A 118 8.91 11.32 -11.89
N VAL A 119 9.43 11.89 -12.95
CA VAL A 119 8.67 12.79 -13.84
C VAL A 119 8.00 11.99 -14.96
N SER A 120 6.89 12.50 -15.47
CA SER A 120 6.16 11.87 -16.57
C SER A 120 7.01 11.74 -17.82
N MET A 121 6.97 10.57 -18.45
CA MET A 121 7.64 10.22 -19.71
C MET A 121 6.57 9.70 -20.68
N PRO A 122 5.93 10.60 -21.47
CA PRO A 122 4.87 10.20 -22.40
C PRO A 122 5.35 9.13 -23.38
N GLN A 123 4.54 8.07 -23.51
CA GLN A 123 4.76 7.02 -24.48
C GLN A 123 3.98 7.33 -25.77
N SER A 124 4.34 6.66 -26.89
CA SER A 124 3.72 6.92 -28.20
C SER A 124 2.20 6.71 -28.21
N ASP A 125 1.74 5.78 -27.37
CA ASP A 125 0.34 5.35 -27.31
C ASP A 125 -0.45 6.03 -26.18
N ASP A 126 0.22 6.92 -25.42
CA ASP A 126 -0.44 7.68 -24.35
C ASP A 126 -1.35 8.76 -24.93
N PRO A 127 -2.58 8.92 -24.42
CA PRO A 127 -3.45 10.03 -24.75
C PRO A 127 -2.85 11.38 -24.36
N GLU A 128 -3.19 12.44 -25.07
CA GLU A 128 -2.72 13.79 -24.75
C GLU A 128 -2.99 14.17 -23.29
N GLY A 129 -1.97 14.68 -22.61
CA GLY A 129 -2.04 15.11 -21.20
C GLY A 129 -1.96 13.99 -20.17
N ARG A 130 -1.84 12.73 -20.58
CA ARG A 130 -1.71 11.54 -19.72
C ARG A 130 -0.38 10.84 -19.99
N CYS A 131 0.07 10.04 -19.02
CA CYS A 131 1.31 9.27 -19.11
C CYS A 131 1.17 7.92 -18.44
N SER A 132 1.70 6.90 -19.09
CA SER A 132 1.79 5.54 -18.51
C SER A 132 3.17 5.25 -17.90
N ALA A 133 4.20 6.05 -18.20
CA ALA A 133 5.55 5.88 -17.70
C ALA A 133 6.08 7.13 -16.98
N PHE A 134 6.90 6.89 -15.96
CA PHE A 134 7.52 7.93 -15.11
C PHE A 134 8.96 7.55 -14.82
N GLY A 135 9.89 8.48 -15.01
CA GLY A 135 11.30 8.19 -14.88
C GLY A 135 12.10 9.21 -14.11
N CYS A 136 13.24 8.76 -13.61
CA CYS A 136 14.25 9.59 -12.95
C CYS A 136 15.64 9.02 -13.20
N THR A 137 16.57 9.86 -13.67
CA THR A 137 17.99 9.49 -13.74
C THR A 137 18.67 9.99 -12.47
N SER A 138 19.06 9.06 -11.58
CA SER A 138 19.57 9.38 -10.25
C SER A 138 20.39 8.24 -9.67
N GLU A 139 21.71 8.37 -9.69
CA GLU A 139 22.61 7.42 -9.03
C GLU A 139 22.29 7.19 -7.54
N PRO A 140 21.93 8.23 -6.72
CA PRO A 140 21.50 7.99 -5.35
C PRO A 140 20.23 7.13 -5.23
N MET A 141 19.28 7.26 -6.17
CA MET A 141 18.07 6.45 -6.18
C MET A 141 18.38 5.00 -6.53
N CYS A 142 19.21 4.76 -7.53
CA CYS A 142 19.66 3.42 -7.91
C CYS A 142 20.35 2.72 -6.74
N LYS A 143 21.34 3.38 -6.11
CA LYS A 143 21.99 2.87 -4.90
C LYS A 143 21.02 2.60 -3.74
N ALA A 144 19.99 3.41 -3.60
CA ALA A 144 18.96 3.21 -2.58
C ALA A 144 18.10 1.98 -2.86
N ILE A 145 17.76 1.73 -4.13
CA ILE A 145 17.00 0.57 -4.57
C ILE A 145 17.81 -0.72 -4.35
N ASP A 146 19.10 -0.71 -4.67
CA ASP A 146 20.00 -1.87 -4.55
C ASP A 146 20.43 -2.18 -3.12
N ALA A 147 20.27 -1.23 -2.22
CA ALA A 147 20.69 -1.42 -0.84
C ALA A 147 19.88 -2.52 -0.16
N LYS A 148 20.60 -3.49 0.42
CA LYS A 148 19.98 -4.65 1.08
C LYS A 148 19.00 -4.22 2.17
N GLY A 149 17.80 -4.78 2.13
CA GLY A 149 16.75 -4.53 3.12
C GLY A 149 16.04 -3.19 2.92
N THR A 150 16.20 -2.54 1.78
CA THR A 150 15.40 -1.38 1.41
C THR A 150 13.94 -1.79 1.25
N THR A 151 13.07 -1.00 1.85
CA THR A 151 11.63 -1.08 1.65
C THR A 151 11.11 0.26 1.13
N GLY A 152 9.96 0.24 0.46
CA GLY A 152 9.46 1.48 -0.10
C GLY A 152 7.95 1.54 -0.22
N ARG A 153 7.48 2.75 -0.56
CA ARG A 153 6.09 3.03 -0.88
C ARG A 153 6.02 3.95 -2.09
N LEU A 154 5.26 3.53 -3.06
CA LEU A 154 4.92 4.32 -4.23
C LEU A 154 3.50 4.88 -4.04
N ASN A 155 3.33 6.19 -4.20
CA ASN A 155 2.02 6.83 -4.19
C ASN A 155 1.61 7.16 -5.61
N VAL A 156 0.45 6.66 -6.02
CA VAL A 156 -0.12 6.85 -7.37
C VAL A 156 -1.57 7.31 -7.24
N GLU A 157 -1.99 8.22 -8.10
CA GLU A 157 -3.39 8.59 -8.25
C GLU A 157 -3.86 8.19 -9.65
N VAL A 158 -4.88 7.35 -9.73
CA VAL A 158 -5.50 6.90 -10.98
C VAL A 158 -6.96 7.29 -10.96
N SER A 159 -7.40 8.07 -11.94
CA SER A 159 -8.80 8.54 -12.04
C SER A 159 -9.35 9.14 -10.74
N GLY A 160 -8.54 9.96 -10.05
CA GLY A 160 -8.91 10.62 -8.79
C GLY A 160 -8.88 9.71 -7.55
N LYS A 161 -8.59 8.42 -7.68
CA LYS A 161 -8.43 7.49 -6.57
C LYS A 161 -6.95 7.30 -6.24
N ARG A 162 -6.59 7.40 -4.96
CA ARG A 162 -5.22 7.22 -4.48
C ARG A 162 -4.93 5.77 -4.14
N PHE A 163 -3.77 5.32 -4.59
CA PHE A 163 -3.21 4.00 -4.33
C PHE A 163 -1.85 4.12 -3.68
N VAL A 164 -1.51 3.15 -2.84
CA VAL A 164 -0.19 3.03 -2.23
C VAL A 164 0.33 1.64 -2.50
N GLY A 165 1.34 1.55 -3.36
CA GLY A 165 2.08 0.33 -3.61
C GLY A 165 3.21 0.15 -2.59
N LYS A 166 3.42 -1.09 -2.13
CA LYS A 166 4.52 -1.45 -1.25
C LYS A 166 5.63 -2.11 -2.07
N LEU A 167 6.83 -1.58 -1.97
CA LEU A 167 8.02 -2.21 -2.52
C LEU A 167 8.65 -3.10 -1.47
N GLY A 168 8.69 -4.41 -1.75
CA GLY A 168 9.62 -5.32 -1.11
C GLY A 168 10.74 -5.55 -2.09
N LEU A 169 11.82 -4.80 -1.98
CA LEU A 169 12.99 -5.02 -2.83
C LEU A 169 13.71 -6.27 -2.32
N HIS A 170 13.25 -7.42 -2.80
CA HIS A 170 14.03 -8.64 -2.69
C HIS A 170 15.16 -8.53 -3.70
N THR A 171 16.39 -8.60 -3.23
CA THR A 171 17.57 -8.71 -4.09
C THR A 171 17.36 -9.90 -5.03
N HIS A 172 16.96 -9.63 -6.27
CA HIS A 172 17.15 -10.61 -7.32
C HIS A 172 18.66 -10.70 -7.56
N PRO A 173 19.28 -11.88 -7.47
CA PRO A 173 20.66 -12.01 -7.89
C PRO A 173 20.68 -11.72 -9.39
N HIS A 174 21.32 -10.62 -9.78
CA HIS A 174 21.60 -10.33 -11.17
C HIS A 174 22.39 -11.52 -11.73
N ALA A 175 21.77 -12.27 -12.64
CA ALA A 175 22.48 -13.27 -13.41
C ALA A 175 23.39 -12.53 -14.40
N HIS A 176 24.70 -12.58 -14.14
CA HIS A 176 25.74 -12.17 -15.08
C HIS A 176 25.90 -13.20 -16.20
#